data_42ab4c60e5d1f87af16f7f60ac733327
#
_entry.id   42ab4c60e5d1f87af16f7f60ac733327
#
_cell.length_a   1.000
_cell.length_b   1.000
_cell.length_c   1.000
_cell.angle_alpha   90.00
_cell.angle_beta   90.00
_cell.angle_gamma   90.00
#
_symmetry.space_group_name_H-M   'P 1'
#
loop_
_entity.id
_entity.type
_entity.pdbx_description
1 polymer ?
#
loop_
_entity_poly.entity_id
_entity_poly.type
_entity_poly.pdbx_seq_one_letter_code
_entity_poly.pdbx_strand_id
1 'polypeptide(L)'
;MRRFIQQDNQLPPAAAIRTEELINYFDYNYPFTSTQHPISLNGEVSECPWNTDNKLIRIGIQGEPLIQTPNSNFVLLIDVSGSMDGDDRLDLLKQGFNMLVDELGANDRIAIVTYSGDVDIALSSTTCDKKQKIKRAINKLKADGSTAGGKAIEMAYDIAEQYFIQGGNNRIIVGTDGDFNVGITDQEELVELIETKRDLGVFLTILGVGRGNYKEGTLEQIANHGNGTFEYLDKLDQLTKVFIHDQGKFYTVAKDVKVQVQFDSTNVIAYRLIGYENRVLENDDFMNDSTDAGEIGAGQNIAALYEIVPRPMITETSPVFSIDFRYKEPDATVSIPLNLPIYNSNNTFTQASEAMIFSGSVLAFGMLLIDSQYKQNTTYNDVIQWINGNVTYDSHGYKAEFLDIVNAAKNL
;
A
#
# COMPACT_ATOMS: atom_id res chain seq x y z
N MET A 1 2.73 -0.81 14.45
CA MET A 1 2.58 -2.08 15.16
C MET A 1 3.93 -2.68 15.60
N ARG A 2 4.84 -3.02 14.69
CA ARG A 2 6.18 -3.63 14.97
C ARG A 2 6.92 -2.94 16.10
N ARG A 3 7.04 -1.60 16.06
CA ARG A 3 7.72 -0.82 17.07
C ARG A 3 7.12 -1.00 18.47
N PHE A 4 5.80 -0.88 18.61
CA PHE A 4 5.13 -1.05 19.91
C PHE A 4 5.47 -2.40 20.54
N ILE A 5 5.39 -3.48 19.77
CA ILE A 5 5.58 -4.83 20.28
C ILE A 5 7.06 -5.16 20.53
N GLN A 6 7.95 -4.88 19.56
CA GLN A 6 9.35 -5.32 19.62
C GLN A 6 10.28 -4.33 20.31
N GLN A 7 9.99 -3.00 20.24
CA GLN A 7 10.86 -1.97 20.83
C GLN A 7 10.32 -1.43 22.16
N ASP A 8 9.03 -1.11 22.19
CA ASP A 8 8.40 -0.49 23.35
C ASP A 8 7.84 -1.54 24.34
N ASN A 9 7.86 -2.84 23.97
CA ASN A 9 7.40 -3.99 24.76
C ASN A 9 5.97 -3.80 25.29
N GLN A 10 5.05 -3.35 24.44
CA GLN A 10 3.64 -3.13 24.77
C GLN A 10 2.76 -3.36 23.54
N LEU A 11 1.49 -3.72 23.76
CA LEU A 11 0.54 -3.83 22.67
C LEU A 11 0.21 -2.44 22.11
N PRO A 12 0.05 -2.30 20.79
CA PRO A 12 -0.39 -1.06 20.19
C PRO A 12 -1.83 -0.72 20.63
N PRO A 13 -2.18 0.58 20.73
CA PRO A 13 -3.58 0.94 20.96
C PRO A 13 -4.45 0.47 19.79
N ALA A 14 -5.67 0.00 20.08
CA ALA A 14 -6.59 -0.55 19.06
C ALA A 14 -6.83 0.41 17.87
N ALA A 15 -6.91 1.71 18.14
CA ALA A 15 -7.09 2.74 17.11
C ALA A 15 -5.90 2.88 16.13
N ALA A 16 -4.74 2.31 16.48
CA ALA A 16 -3.56 2.30 15.60
C ALA A 16 -3.46 1.04 14.73
N ILE A 17 -4.45 0.15 14.79
CA ILE A 17 -4.47 -1.08 14.02
C ILE A 17 -5.44 -0.95 12.86
N ARG A 18 -4.90 -0.98 11.66
CA ARG A 18 -5.64 -1.05 10.41
C ARG A 18 -5.45 -2.44 9.82
N THR A 19 -6.50 -3.24 9.87
CA THR A 19 -6.43 -4.66 9.51
C THR A 19 -6.13 -4.85 8.03
N GLU A 20 -6.68 -4.00 7.18
CA GLU A 20 -6.43 -3.97 5.74
C GLU A 20 -4.97 -3.67 5.38
N GLU A 21 -4.32 -2.78 6.12
CA GLU A 21 -2.88 -2.50 5.94
C GLU A 21 -2.01 -3.66 6.39
N LEU A 22 -2.38 -4.32 7.49
CA LEU A 22 -1.67 -5.51 7.95
C LEU A 22 -1.72 -6.62 6.90
N ILE A 23 -2.89 -6.88 6.33
CA ILE A 23 -3.07 -7.90 5.30
C ILE A 23 -2.26 -7.53 4.05
N ASN A 24 -2.31 -6.28 3.60
CA ASN A 24 -1.68 -5.84 2.36
C ASN A 24 -0.18 -5.50 2.50
N TYR A 25 0.40 -5.71 3.68
CA TYR A 25 1.85 -5.60 3.89
C TYR A 25 2.65 -6.72 3.22
N PHE A 26 2.05 -7.90 3.01
CA PHE A 26 2.74 -9.13 2.61
C PHE A 26 2.54 -9.47 1.14
N ASP A 27 3.52 -10.18 0.57
CA ASP A 27 3.39 -10.82 -0.71
C ASP A 27 2.78 -12.23 -0.54
N TYR A 28 1.69 -12.49 -1.27
CA TYR A 28 0.96 -13.75 -1.26
C TYR A 28 1.34 -14.67 -2.41
N ASN A 29 2.27 -14.25 -3.27
CA ASN A 29 2.68 -15.01 -4.45
C ASN A 29 1.50 -15.45 -5.33
N TYR A 30 0.56 -14.52 -5.57
CA TYR A 30 -0.56 -14.83 -6.47
C TYR A 30 -0.04 -15.08 -7.88
N PRO A 31 -0.52 -16.13 -8.57
CA PRO A 31 -0.16 -16.34 -9.96
C PRO A 31 -0.72 -15.19 -10.82
N PHE A 32 0.13 -14.61 -11.65
CA PHE A 32 -0.34 -13.72 -12.71
C PHE A 32 -0.71 -14.58 -13.93
N THR A 33 -1.99 -14.71 -14.21
CA THR A 33 -2.55 -15.62 -15.22
C THR A 33 -3.18 -14.90 -16.41
N SER A 34 -3.34 -13.57 -16.33
CA SER A 34 -3.92 -12.79 -17.42
C SER A 34 -2.94 -12.68 -18.59
N THR A 35 -3.47 -12.76 -19.81
CA THR A 35 -2.74 -12.52 -21.07
C THR A 35 -3.25 -11.32 -21.83
N GLN A 36 -4.31 -10.68 -21.35
CA GLN A 36 -5.00 -9.58 -22.03
C GLN A 36 -5.15 -8.32 -21.16
N HIS A 37 -5.01 -8.47 -19.84
CA HIS A 37 -5.23 -7.40 -18.86
C HIS A 37 -4.03 -7.29 -17.94
N PRO A 38 -3.64 -6.08 -17.50
CA PRO A 38 -2.54 -5.88 -16.55
C PRO A 38 -2.91 -6.30 -15.12
N ILE A 39 -4.05 -6.99 -14.95
CA ILE A 39 -4.59 -7.44 -13.68
C ILE A 39 -5.01 -8.91 -13.78
N SER A 40 -4.65 -9.70 -12.78
CA SER A 40 -5.22 -11.02 -12.52
C SER A 40 -6.05 -11.00 -11.24
N LEU A 41 -7.26 -11.54 -11.32
CA LEU A 41 -8.16 -11.74 -10.18
C LEU A 41 -8.10 -13.19 -9.71
N ASN A 42 -8.17 -13.40 -8.42
CA ASN A 42 -8.37 -14.71 -7.83
C ASN A 42 -9.30 -14.60 -6.61
N GLY A 43 -10.00 -15.68 -6.31
CA GLY A 43 -10.87 -15.77 -5.15
C GLY A 43 -10.83 -17.17 -4.59
N GLU A 44 -11.00 -17.29 -3.29
CA GLU A 44 -10.99 -18.56 -2.57
C GLU A 44 -11.98 -18.56 -1.44
N VAL A 45 -12.55 -19.73 -1.15
CA VAL A 45 -13.49 -19.96 -0.04
C VAL A 45 -12.96 -21.09 0.80
N SER A 46 -12.95 -20.93 2.13
CA SER A 46 -12.61 -21.99 3.08
C SER A 46 -13.53 -21.94 4.31
N GLU A 47 -13.41 -22.91 5.20
CA GLU A 47 -13.96 -22.81 6.55
C GLU A 47 -13.37 -21.57 7.25
N CYS A 48 -14.19 -20.88 8.05
CA CYS A 48 -13.73 -19.74 8.84
C CYS A 48 -13.05 -20.25 10.12
N PRO A 49 -11.76 -19.95 10.37
CA PRO A 49 -11.01 -20.58 11.46
C PRO A 49 -11.46 -20.15 12.87
N TRP A 50 -12.11 -18.99 13.02
CA TRP A 50 -12.66 -18.53 14.31
C TRP A 50 -14.14 -18.85 14.51
N ASN A 51 -14.83 -19.29 13.45
CA ASN A 51 -16.22 -19.71 13.51
C ASN A 51 -16.51 -20.73 12.41
N THR A 52 -16.43 -22.01 12.73
CA THR A 52 -16.56 -23.11 11.75
C THR A 52 -17.94 -23.26 11.10
N ASP A 53 -18.98 -22.60 11.64
CA ASP A 53 -20.29 -22.51 10.99
C ASP A 53 -20.29 -21.52 9.82
N ASN A 54 -19.30 -20.65 9.77
CA ASN A 54 -19.13 -19.63 8.73
C ASN A 54 -18.05 -20.05 7.71
N LYS A 55 -17.97 -19.30 6.61
CA LYS A 55 -16.89 -19.40 5.64
C LYS A 55 -16.07 -18.13 5.63
N LEU A 56 -14.77 -18.29 5.37
CA LEU A 56 -13.86 -17.19 5.06
C LEU A 56 -13.66 -17.11 3.55
N ILE A 57 -13.80 -15.92 3.02
CA ILE A 57 -13.57 -15.61 1.62
C ILE A 57 -12.35 -14.72 1.52
N ARG A 58 -11.46 -15.03 0.58
CA ARG A 58 -10.36 -14.18 0.17
C ARG A 58 -10.52 -13.77 -1.28
N ILE A 59 -10.40 -12.48 -1.53
CA ILE A 59 -10.26 -11.88 -2.85
C ILE A 59 -8.80 -11.49 -2.98
N GLY A 60 -8.14 -11.90 -4.07
CA GLY A 60 -6.78 -11.53 -4.41
C GLY A 60 -6.74 -10.83 -5.76
N ILE A 61 -6.02 -9.73 -5.81
CA ILE A 61 -5.76 -8.96 -7.02
C ILE A 61 -4.26 -8.91 -7.22
N GLN A 62 -3.78 -9.21 -8.43
CA GLN A 62 -2.37 -9.20 -8.78
C GLN A 62 -2.14 -8.29 -9.98
N GLY A 63 -1.32 -7.26 -9.80
CA GLY A 63 -0.82 -6.44 -10.89
C GLY A 63 0.23 -7.18 -11.72
N GLU A 64 0.28 -6.91 -13.01
CA GLU A 64 1.27 -7.47 -13.92
C GLU A 64 2.69 -7.11 -13.45
N PRO A 65 3.60 -8.07 -13.27
CA PRO A 65 5.00 -7.77 -13.01
C PRO A 65 5.66 -7.18 -14.26
N LEU A 66 6.39 -6.08 -14.12
CA LEU A 66 7.10 -5.48 -15.25
C LEU A 66 8.30 -6.33 -15.66
N ILE A 67 8.42 -6.60 -16.95
CA ILE A 67 9.61 -7.20 -17.56
C ILE A 67 10.71 -6.14 -17.72
N GLN A 68 10.31 -4.90 -18.00
CA GLN A 68 11.20 -3.74 -18.09
C GLN A 68 10.51 -2.54 -17.46
N THR A 69 11.22 -1.84 -16.58
CA THR A 69 10.73 -0.59 -15.99
C THR A 69 10.84 0.54 -17.00
N PRO A 70 9.81 1.35 -17.23
CA PRO A 70 9.93 2.56 -17.99
C PRO A 70 10.88 3.54 -17.30
N ASN A 71 11.49 4.45 -18.07
CA ASN A 71 12.36 5.48 -17.48
C ASN A 71 11.58 6.35 -16.50
N SER A 72 12.23 6.71 -15.40
CA SER A 72 11.64 7.50 -14.33
C SER A 72 12.16 8.92 -14.28
N ASN A 73 11.25 9.86 -14.00
CA ASN A 73 11.55 11.24 -13.64
C ASN A 73 11.04 11.49 -12.21
N PHE A 74 11.93 11.37 -11.25
CA PHE A 74 11.60 11.54 -9.83
C PHE A 74 12.01 12.92 -9.32
N VAL A 75 11.09 13.59 -8.65
CA VAL A 75 11.38 14.79 -7.86
C VAL A 75 11.23 14.44 -6.38
N LEU A 76 12.34 14.42 -5.66
CA LEU A 76 12.36 14.21 -4.21
C LEU A 76 12.04 15.55 -3.54
N LEU A 77 10.88 15.64 -2.90
CA LEU A 77 10.44 16.79 -2.11
C LEU A 77 10.63 16.47 -0.64
N ILE A 78 11.66 17.05 -0.02
CA ILE A 78 12.14 16.60 1.28
C ILE A 78 11.97 17.71 2.33
N ASP A 79 11.25 17.39 3.39
CA ASP A 79 11.22 18.19 4.60
C ASP A 79 12.62 18.19 5.25
N VAL A 80 13.16 19.38 5.47
CA VAL A 80 14.42 19.59 6.18
C VAL A 80 14.24 20.53 7.38
N SER A 81 13.01 20.63 7.92
CA SER A 81 12.72 21.37 9.15
C SER A 81 13.48 20.75 10.33
N GLY A 82 13.60 21.52 11.42
CA GLY A 82 14.31 21.08 12.62
C GLY A 82 13.73 19.80 13.25
N SER A 83 12.43 19.53 13.07
CA SER A 83 11.80 18.28 13.53
C SER A 83 12.31 17.06 12.82
N MET A 84 12.84 17.20 11.59
CA MET A 84 13.44 16.13 10.80
C MET A 84 14.84 15.70 11.29
N ASP A 85 15.40 16.34 12.31
CA ASP A 85 16.66 15.89 12.91
C ASP A 85 16.49 14.57 13.66
N GLY A 86 17.28 13.56 13.27
CA GLY A 86 17.28 12.25 13.91
C GLY A 86 17.54 11.09 12.95
N ASP A 87 18.02 10.00 13.55
CA ASP A 87 18.37 8.75 12.84
C ASP A 87 17.15 8.05 12.24
N ASP A 88 15.95 8.26 12.83
CA ASP A 88 14.67 7.69 12.41
C ASP A 88 13.86 8.63 11.50
N ARG A 89 14.46 9.69 10.97
CA ARG A 89 13.82 10.72 10.13
C ARG A 89 14.67 11.02 8.89
N LEU A 90 15.29 12.22 8.82
CA LEU A 90 16.06 12.63 7.63
C LEU A 90 17.18 11.65 7.30
N ASP A 91 17.90 11.13 8.29
CA ASP A 91 18.98 10.19 8.04
C ASP A 91 18.48 8.84 7.54
N LEU A 92 17.31 8.41 7.98
CA LEU A 92 16.64 7.23 7.43
C LEU A 92 16.22 7.47 5.96
N LEU A 93 15.60 8.60 5.65
CA LEU A 93 15.24 8.97 4.27
C LEU A 93 16.47 9.03 3.35
N LYS A 94 17.58 9.62 3.79
CA LYS A 94 18.84 9.63 3.01
C LYS A 94 19.32 8.22 2.65
N GLN A 95 19.23 7.28 3.59
CA GLN A 95 19.57 5.88 3.32
C GLN A 95 18.65 5.31 2.23
N GLY A 96 17.34 5.48 2.35
CA GLY A 96 16.36 5.00 1.36
C GLY A 96 16.56 5.62 -0.03
N PHE A 97 16.76 6.92 -0.11
CA PHE A 97 17.01 7.59 -1.39
C PHE A 97 18.33 7.17 -2.03
N ASN A 98 19.37 6.88 -1.23
CA ASN A 98 20.61 6.32 -1.77
C ASN A 98 20.38 4.90 -2.33
N MET A 99 19.54 4.08 -1.70
CA MET A 99 19.13 2.76 -2.20
C MET A 99 18.36 2.90 -3.51
N LEU A 100 17.37 3.80 -3.57
CA LEU A 100 16.62 4.09 -4.80
C LEU A 100 17.56 4.49 -5.95
N VAL A 101 18.54 5.39 -5.70
CA VAL A 101 19.52 5.82 -6.72
C VAL A 101 20.36 4.64 -7.24
N ASP A 102 20.64 3.63 -6.40
CA ASP A 102 21.38 2.45 -6.85
C ASP A 102 20.60 1.59 -7.83
N GLU A 103 19.26 1.50 -7.65
CA GLU A 103 18.38 0.72 -8.52
C GLU A 103 18.11 1.40 -9.87
N LEU A 104 18.13 2.73 -9.91
CA LEU A 104 17.79 3.49 -11.12
C LEU A 104 18.81 3.31 -12.25
N GLY A 105 18.29 3.23 -13.48
CA GLY A 105 19.07 3.16 -14.71
C GLY A 105 19.64 4.52 -15.15
N ALA A 106 20.57 4.52 -16.11
CA ALA A 106 21.27 5.71 -16.55
C ALA A 106 20.34 6.80 -17.15
N ASN A 107 19.22 6.39 -17.72
CA ASN A 107 18.24 7.30 -18.35
C ASN A 107 17.21 7.86 -17.37
N ASP A 108 17.13 7.31 -16.17
CA ASP A 108 16.29 7.87 -15.10
C ASP A 108 16.83 9.23 -14.65
N ARG A 109 15.97 10.03 -14.03
CA ARG A 109 16.33 11.38 -13.58
C ARG A 109 15.88 11.59 -12.14
N ILE A 110 16.69 12.34 -11.38
CA ILE A 110 16.34 12.81 -10.04
C ILE A 110 16.58 14.33 -9.94
N ALA A 111 15.59 15.02 -9.40
CA ALA A 111 15.73 16.36 -8.83
C ALA A 111 15.49 16.29 -7.33
N ILE A 112 16.02 17.24 -6.55
CA ILE A 112 15.79 17.35 -5.11
C ILE A 112 15.36 18.77 -4.79
N VAL A 113 14.17 18.88 -4.26
CA VAL A 113 13.59 20.11 -3.70
C VAL A 113 13.52 19.90 -2.17
N THR A 114 14.01 20.88 -1.43
CA THR A 114 13.92 20.89 0.03
C THR A 114 13.03 22.01 0.50
N TYR A 115 12.32 21.79 1.59
CA TYR A 115 11.53 22.84 2.24
C TYR A 115 11.72 22.82 3.75
N SER A 116 11.78 24.04 4.28
CA SER A 116 11.73 24.36 5.71
C SER A 116 11.15 25.78 5.82
N GLY A 117 11.83 26.81 6.33
CA GLY A 117 11.39 28.21 6.22
C GLY A 117 11.35 28.74 4.77
N ASP A 118 12.26 28.25 3.95
CA ASP A 118 12.39 28.57 2.52
C ASP A 118 12.31 27.29 1.68
N VAL A 119 12.18 27.47 0.36
CA VAL A 119 12.22 26.38 -0.63
C VAL A 119 13.50 26.50 -1.44
N ASP A 120 14.26 25.41 -1.57
CA ASP A 120 15.51 25.40 -2.31
C ASP A 120 15.59 24.18 -3.26
N ILE A 121 16.27 24.37 -4.39
CA ILE A 121 16.60 23.28 -5.31
C ILE A 121 17.99 22.74 -4.93
N ALA A 122 18.02 21.77 -4.00
CA ALA A 122 19.27 21.14 -3.55
C ALA A 122 19.97 20.37 -4.68
N LEU A 123 19.21 19.88 -5.67
CA LEU A 123 19.72 19.28 -6.89
C LEU A 123 18.78 19.53 -8.07
N SER A 124 19.23 20.25 -9.09
CA SER A 124 18.50 20.35 -10.37
C SER A 124 18.44 18.97 -11.04
N SER A 125 17.39 18.74 -11.86
CA SER A 125 17.17 17.44 -12.51
C SER A 125 18.46 16.92 -13.15
N THR A 126 18.89 15.76 -12.70
CA THR A 126 20.16 15.13 -13.03
C THR A 126 19.90 13.68 -13.43
N THR A 127 20.48 13.23 -14.54
CA THR A 127 20.38 11.84 -15.03
C THR A 127 21.18 10.89 -14.13
N CYS A 128 20.67 9.67 -13.96
CA CYS A 128 21.23 8.68 -13.03
C CYS A 128 22.50 7.99 -13.53
N ASP A 129 23.01 8.33 -14.73
CA ASP A 129 24.43 8.10 -15.10
C ASP A 129 25.39 8.81 -14.14
N LYS A 130 24.93 9.84 -13.43
CA LYS A 130 25.68 10.64 -12.44
C LYS A 130 25.31 10.30 -10.99
N LYS A 131 25.09 9.01 -10.67
CA LYS A 131 24.70 8.53 -9.33
C LYS A 131 25.49 9.19 -8.19
N GLN A 132 26.82 9.33 -8.35
CA GLN A 132 27.67 9.93 -7.31
C GLN A 132 27.36 11.41 -7.04
N LYS A 133 26.95 12.18 -8.07
CA LYS A 133 26.52 13.57 -7.90
C LYS A 133 25.23 13.63 -7.12
N ILE A 134 24.25 12.75 -7.46
CA ILE A 134 22.95 12.66 -6.79
C ILE A 134 23.13 12.27 -5.33
N LYS A 135 23.87 11.19 -5.05
CA LYS A 135 24.16 10.73 -3.68
C LYS A 135 24.87 11.77 -2.82
N ARG A 136 25.80 12.54 -3.40
CA ARG A 136 26.43 13.67 -2.68
C ARG A 136 25.45 14.75 -2.31
N ALA A 137 24.46 15.05 -3.16
CA ALA A 137 23.42 16.02 -2.85
C ALA A 137 22.51 15.50 -1.72
N ILE A 138 22.06 14.24 -1.79
CA ILE A 138 21.27 13.58 -0.73
C ILE A 138 22.02 13.64 0.61
N ASN A 139 23.27 13.23 0.64
CA ASN A 139 24.05 13.13 1.87
C ASN A 139 24.42 14.50 2.49
N LYS A 140 24.33 15.59 1.71
CA LYS A 140 24.54 16.96 2.21
C LYS A 140 23.32 17.56 2.89
N LEU A 141 22.13 16.98 2.73
CA LEU A 141 20.91 17.48 3.36
C LEU A 141 21.07 17.50 4.88
N LYS A 142 20.58 18.55 5.51
CA LYS A 142 20.60 18.74 6.96
C LYS A 142 19.26 19.27 7.41
N ALA A 143 18.80 18.76 8.54
CA ALA A 143 17.63 19.30 9.20
C ALA A 143 18.04 20.64 9.87
N ASP A 144 17.58 21.74 9.30
CA ASP A 144 17.86 23.09 9.81
C ASP A 144 16.77 24.04 9.31
N GLY A 145 16.10 24.75 10.21
CA GLY A 145 15.12 25.76 9.86
C GLY A 145 13.74 25.62 10.47
N SER A 146 12.88 26.58 10.17
CA SER A 146 11.49 26.70 10.64
C SER A 146 10.50 26.14 9.62
N THR A 147 9.31 25.72 10.07
CA THR A 147 8.32 24.96 9.29
C THR A 147 7.38 25.83 8.45
N ALA A 148 7.83 26.84 7.75
CA ALA A 148 6.98 27.58 6.81
C ALA A 148 7.45 27.32 5.38
N GLY A 149 7.09 26.13 4.86
CA GLY A 149 7.41 25.74 3.49
C GLY A 149 6.57 26.54 2.50
N GLY A 150 7.11 27.64 1.93
CA GLY A 150 6.48 28.31 0.81
C GLY A 150 6.18 27.33 -0.34
N LYS A 151 5.81 27.76 -1.51
CA LYS A 151 5.37 27.02 -2.72
C LYS A 151 6.21 25.80 -3.13
N ALA A 152 6.54 24.92 -2.16
CA ALA A 152 7.44 23.77 -2.36
C ALA A 152 6.83 22.72 -3.26
N ILE A 153 5.54 22.45 -3.05
CA ILE A 153 4.82 21.47 -3.87
C ILE A 153 4.66 21.96 -5.33
N GLU A 154 4.35 23.24 -5.52
CA GLU A 154 4.25 23.83 -6.87
C GLU A 154 5.60 23.73 -7.59
N MET A 155 6.71 24.09 -6.92
CA MET A 155 8.06 23.99 -7.48
C MET A 155 8.42 22.55 -7.87
N ALA A 156 8.06 21.58 -7.04
CA ALA A 156 8.29 20.17 -7.34
C ALA A 156 7.53 19.72 -8.59
N TYR A 157 6.27 20.15 -8.75
CA TYR A 157 5.48 19.86 -9.93
C TYR A 157 6.03 20.57 -11.18
N ASP A 158 6.44 21.84 -11.10
CA ASP A 158 7.04 22.57 -12.21
C ASP A 158 8.31 21.87 -12.74
N ILE A 159 9.14 21.35 -11.83
CA ILE A 159 10.33 20.58 -12.20
C ILE A 159 9.94 19.23 -12.84
N ALA A 160 8.94 18.53 -12.28
CA ALA A 160 8.48 17.26 -12.82
C ALA A 160 7.93 17.43 -14.25
N GLU A 161 7.17 18.48 -14.51
CA GLU A 161 6.65 18.83 -15.84
C GLU A 161 7.75 19.27 -16.81
N GLN A 162 8.69 20.09 -16.36
CA GLN A 162 9.81 20.54 -17.20
C GLN A 162 10.63 19.36 -17.76
N TYR A 163 10.76 18.29 -17.01
CA TYR A 163 11.53 17.11 -17.37
C TYR A 163 10.66 15.87 -17.60
N PHE A 164 9.40 16.07 -17.93
CA PHE A 164 8.43 15.01 -18.17
C PHE A 164 8.92 14.02 -19.22
N ILE A 165 8.82 12.74 -18.90
CA ILE A 165 9.15 11.63 -19.80
C ILE A 165 7.85 11.03 -20.31
N GLN A 166 7.57 11.20 -21.60
CA GLN A 166 6.39 10.62 -22.24
C GLN A 166 6.43 9.08 -22.18
N GLY A 167 5.38 8.44 -21.65
CA GLY A 167 5.35 7.00 -21.41
C GLY A 167 6.30 6.53 -20.31
N GLY A 168 6.87 7.45 -19.52
CA GLY A 168 7.71 7.17 -18.36
C GLY A 168 6.95 7.32 -17.05
N ASN A 169 7.63 7.02 -15.95
CA ASN A 169 7.10 7.22 -14.59
C ASN A 169 7.51 8.62 -14.08
N ASN A 170 6.61 9.58 -14.13
CA ASN A 170 6.82 10.93 -13.61
C ASN A 170 6.20 11.03 -12.22
N ARG A 171 7.02 11.26 -11.20
CA ARG A 171 6.55 11.16 -9.81
C ARG A 171 7.27 12.11 -8.87
N ILE A 172 6.50 12.73 -7.99
CA ILE A 172 7.02 13.38 -6.80
C ILE A 172 7.05 12.36 -5.65
N ILE A 173 8.16 12.28 -4.95
CA ILE A 173 8.32 11.46 -3.74
C ILE A 173 8.59 12.41 -2.59
N VAL A 174 7.60 12.55 -1.71
CA VAL A 174 7.67 13.41 -0.53
C VAL A 174 8.27 12.64 0.64
N GLY A 175 9.19 13.26 1.38
CA GLY A 175 9.69 12.76 2.66
C GLY A 175 9.38 13.74 3.78
N THR A 176 8.59 13.33 4.80
CA THR A 176 8.10 14.20 5.89
C THR A 176 7.91 13.43 7.19
N ASP A 177 7.97 14.11 8.34
CA ASP A 177 7.66 13.55 9.66
C ASP A 177 6.19 13.76 10.10
N GLY A 178 5.34 14.22 9.18
CA GLY A 178 3.88 14.35 9.38
C GLY A 178 3.35 15.78 9.30
N ASP A 179 4.16 16.81 9.49
CA ASP A 179 3.77 18.19 9.24
C ASP A 179 3.94 18.55 7.76
N PHE A 180 2.94 18.14 6.95
CA PHE A 180 2.92 18.40 5.51
C PHE A 180 2.59 19.86 5.22
N ASN A 181 3.55 20.73 5.52
CA ASN A 181 3.43 22.17 5.30
C ASN A 181 4.20 22.58 4.03
N VAL A 182 3.60 22.32 2.88
CA VAL A 182 4.21 22.51 1.55
C VAL A 182 3.86 23.86 0.90
N GLY A 183 3.34 24.79 1.71
CA GLY A 183 3.06 26.17 1.29
C GLY A 183 1.60 26.46 0.95
N ILE A 184 0.79 25.47 0.64
CA ILE A 184 -0.66 25.58 0.50
C ILE A 184 -1.27 25.15 1.83
N THR A 185 -1.95 26.08 2.53
CA THR A 185 -2.56 25.84 3.83
C THR A 185 -4.01 25.39 3.74
N ASP A 186 -4.67 25.66 2.62
CA ASP A 186 -6.00 25.17 2.32
C ASP A 186 -5.90 23.75 1.73
N GLN A 187 -6.56 22.80 2.39
CA GLN A 187 -6.50 21.40 1.98
C GLN A 187 -7.24 21.15 0.67
N GLU A 188 -8.32 21.87 0.39
CA GLU A 188 -9.08 21.74 -0.86
C GLU A 188 -8.24 22.25 -2.03
N GLU A 189 -7.56 23.42 -1.88
CA GLU A 189 -6.65 23.96 -2.89
C GLU A 189 -5.47 23.03 -3.17
N LEU A 190 -4.91 22.39 -2.13
CA LEU A 190 -3.83 21.42 -2.27
C LEU A 190 -4.29 20.18 -3.06
N VAL A 191 -5.45 19.64 -2.74
CA VAL A 191 -6.03 18.48 -3.42
C VAL A 191 -6.32 18.82 -4.88
N GLU A 192 -6.94 19.97 -5.19
CA GLU A 192 -7.21 20.41 -6.56
C GLU A 192 -5.92 20.54 -7.39
N LEU A 193 -4.85 21.10 -6.82
CA LEU A 193 -3.54 21.13 -7.47
C LEU A 193 -3.03 19.72 -7.78
N ILE A 194 -3.03 18.84 -6.79
CA ILE A 194 -2.52 17.47 -6.93
C ILE A 194 -3.31 16.69 -8.00
N GLU A 195 -4.63 16.79 -7.99
CA GLU A 195 -5.50 16.13 -8.97
C GLU A 195 -5.26 16.68 -10.39
N THR A 196 -5.12 18.00 -10.54
CA THR A 196 -4.78 18.60 -11.82
C THR A 196 -3.45 18.07 -12.37
N LYS A 197 -2.44 17.94 -11.51
CA LYS A 197 -1.10 17.46 -11.91
C LYS A 197 -1.07 15.95 -12.16
N ARG A 198 -1.84 15.19 -11.37
CA ARG A 198 -2.09 13.76 -11.60
C ARG A 198 -2.67 13.50 -12.99
N ASP A 199 -3.68 14.29 -13.39
CA ASP A 199 -4.34 14.16 -14.69
C ASP A 199 -3.41 14.48 -15.86
N LEU A 200 -2.34 15.24 -15.60
CA LEU A 200 -1.23 15.47 -16.54
C LEU A 200 -0.16 14.35 -16.50
N GLY A 201 -0.32 13.34 -15.64
CA GLY A 201 0.57 12.19 -15.55
C GLY A 201 1.73 12.34 -14.57
N VAL A 202 1.67 13.30 -13.63
CA VAL A 202 2.66 13.44 -12.55
C VAL A 202 2.06 12.96 -11.24
N PHE A 203 2.51 11.81 -10.73
CA PHE A 203 1.98 11.15 -9.54
C PHE A 203 2.70 11.59 -8.26
N LEU A 204 2.08 11.36 -7.10
CA LEU A 204 2.58 11.77 -5.80
C LEU A 204 2.63 10.59 -4.82
N THR A 205 3.82 10.25 -4.32
CA THR A 205 4.01 9.27 -3.24
C THR A 205 4.53 9.96 -2.00
N ILE A 206 4.06 9.56 -0.82
CA ILE A 206 4.47 10.14 0.45
C ILE A 206 5.14 9.09 1.33
N LEU A 207 6.31 9.43 1.84
CA LEU A 207 7.11 8.64 2.78
C LEU A 207 7.09 9.34 4.14
N GLY A 208 6.38 8.73 5.09
CA GLY A 208 6.30 9.22 6.46
C GLY A 208 7.41 8.62 7.33
N VAL A 209 8.07 9.44 8.16
CA VAL A 209 9.14 9.04 9.08
C VAL A 209 8.90 9.59 10.49
N GLY A 210 9.65 9.13 11.47
CA GLY A 210 9.65 9.70 12.83
C GLY A 210 8.50 9.24 13.71
N ARG A 211 8.35 9.92 14.88
CA ARG A 211 7.41 9.57 15.95
C ARG A 211 6.67 10.83 16.41
N GLY A 212 5.37 10.73 16.59
CA GLY A 212 4.62 11.64 17.47
C GLY A 212 3.75 12.72 16.83
N ASN A 213 4.05 13.30 15.68
CA ASN A 213 3.21 14.33 15.04
C ASN A 213 2.54 13.83 13.76
N TYR A 214 2.08 12.60 13.81
CA TYR A 214 1.75 11.83 12.65
C TYR A 214 0.28 12.00 12.26
N LYS A 215 0.04 12.66 11.13
CA LYS A 215 -1.29 12.84 10.52
C LYS A 215 -1.48 11.82 9.39
N GLU A 216 -1.32 10.53 9.70
CA GLU A 216 -1.35 9.43 8.72
C GLU A 216 -2.54 9.50 7.77
N GLY A 217 -3.75 9.62 8.32
CA GLY A 217 -4.96 9.66 7.51
C GLY A 217 -4.99 10.81 6.50
N THR A 218 -4.44 11.98 6.85
CA THR A 218 -4.34 13.12 5.93
C THR A 218 -3.30 12.86 4.84
N LEU A 219 -2.12 12.32 5.20
CA LEU A 219 -1.06 12.02 4.23
C LEU A 219 -1.47 10.90 3.27
N GLU A 220 -2.17 9.89 3.77
CA GLU A 220 -2.73 8.82 2.94
C GLU A 220 -3.76 9.38 1.94
N GLN A 221 -4.69 10.23 2.39
CA GLN A 221 -5.65 10.88 1.50
C GLN A 221 -4.97 11.71 0.42
N ILE A 222 -3.97 12.51 0.79
CA ILE A 222 -3.20 13.32 -0.17
C ILE A 222 -2.46 12.42 -1.18
N ALA A 223 -1.83 11.34 -0.75
CA ALA A 223 -1.18 10.40 -1.66
C ALA A 223 -2.18 9.75 -2.63
N ASN A 224 -3.35 9.36 -2.13
CA ASN A 224 -4.43 8.77 -2.95
C ASN A 224 -4.90 9.75 -4.03
N HIS A 225 -5.14 11.03 -3.71
CA HIS A 225 -5.49 12.05 -4.70
C HIS A 225 -4.41 12.25 -5.77
N GLY A 226 -3.16 11.91 -5.44
CA GLY A 226 -2.02 11.99 -6.37
C GLY A 226 -1.70 10.69 -7.13
N ASN A 227 -2.59 9.70 -7.16
CA ASN A 227 -2.36 8.37 -7.74
C ASN A 227 -1.04 7.76 -7.25
N GLY A 228 -0.81 7.84 -5.96
CA GLY A 228 0.39 7.32 -5.31
C GLY A 228 0.08 6.53 -4.06
N THR A 229 1.14 6.20 -3.34
CA THR A 229 1.07 5.44 -2.10
C THR A 229 1.60 6.26 -0.93
N PHE A 230 1.08 5.95 0.25
CA PHE A 230 1.64 6.38 1.50
C PHE A 230 2.39 5.21 2.14
N GLU A 231 3.66 5.41 2.56
CA GLU A 231 4.48 4.40 3.20
C GLU A 231 5.11 4.96 4.47
N TYR A 232 4.92 4.27 5.61
CA TYR A 232 5.59 4.63 6.84
C TYR A 232 6.91 3.88 7.00
N LEU A 233 7.99 4.62 7.18
CA LEU A 233 9.35 4.11 7.29
C LEU A 233 9.81 4.13 8.74
N ASP A 234 9.94 2.97 9.38
CA ASP A 234 10.34 2.83 10.79
C ASP A 234 11.77 2.32 10.98
N LYS A 235 12.33 1.64 9.98
CA LYS A 235 13.65 1.04 10.01
C LYS A 235 14.20 0.75 8.61
N LEU A 236 15.49 0.39 8.54
CA LEU A 236 16.18 0.11 7.28
C LEU A 236 15.52 -1.02 6.46
N ASP A 237 15.00 -2.08 7.12
CA ASP A 237 14.32 -3.18 6.41
C ASP A 237 13.06 -2.70 5.68
N GLN A 238 12.35 -1.70 6.23
CA GLN A 238 11.21 -1.10 5.56
C GLN A 238 11.64 -0.29 4.32
N LEU A 239 12.78 0.38 4.38
CA LEU A 239 13.37 1.04 3.20
C LEU A 239 13.72 0.01 2.11
N THR A 240 14.34 -1.11 2.51
CA THR A 240 14.65 -2.21 1.59
C THR A 240 13.36 -2.75 0.95
N LYS A 241 12.31 -2.94 1.75
CA LYS A 241 11.01 -3.36 1.23
C LYS A 241 10.49 -2.38 0.18
N VAL A 242 10.39 -1.10 0.52
CA VAL A 242 9.77 -0.08 -0.34
C VAL A 242 10.59 0.19 -1.60
N PHE A 243 11.93 0.33 -1.49
CA PHE A 243 12.76 0.76 -2.61
C PHE A 243 13.41 -0.36 -3.41
N ILE A 244 13.43 -1.59 -2.91
CA ILE A 244 14.03 -2.73 -3.58
C ILE A 244 12.96 -3.79 -3.92
N HIS A 245 12.25 -4.32 -2.91
CA HIS A 245 11.37 -5.46 -3.11
C HIS A 245 10.03 -5.04 -3.74
N ASP A 246 9.47 -3.93 -3.30
CA ASP A 246 8.17 -3.40 -3.74
C ASP A 246 8.32 -2.24 -4.74
N GLN A 247 9.50 -2.03 -5.32
CA GLN A 247 9.77 -0.94 -6.26
C GLN A 247 8.74 -0.88 -7.40
N GLY A 248 8.21 -2.02 -7.80
CA GLY A 248 7.14 -2.11 -8.79
C GLY A 248 5.92 -1.25 -8.48
N LYS A 249 5.60 -1.00 -7.21
CA LYS A 249 4.49 -0.13 -6.80
C LYS A 249 4.59 1.31 -7.33
N PHE A 250 5.80 1.78 -7.66
CA PHE A 250 6.00 3.08 -8.28
C PHE A 250 5.61 3.13 -9.76
N TYR A 251 5.26 2.00 -10.36
CA TYR A 251 4.87 1.90 -11.78
C TYR A 251 3.41 1.47 -11.87
N THR A 252 2.50 2.42 -12.04
CA THR A 252 1.07 2.17 -12.13
C THR A 252 0.76 1.35 -13.38
N VAL A 253 0.13 0.19 -13.21
CA VAL A 253 -0.35 -0.68 -14.31
C VAL A 253 -1.86 -0.58 -14.50
N ALA A 254 -2.60 -0.17 -13.47
CA ALA A 254 -4.03 0.11 -13.53
C ALA A 254 -4.38 1.25 -12.58
N LYS A 255 -5.24 2.16 -13.04
CA LYS A 255 -5.78 3.28 -12.26
C LYS A 255 -7.29 3.23 -12.16
N ASP A 256 -7.87 4.04 -11.27
CA ASP A 256 -9.32 4.08 -11.00
C ASP A 256 -9.92 2.67 -10.78
N VAL A 257 -9.21 1.89 -9.99
CA VAL A 257 -9.56 0.50 -9.69
C VAL A 257 -10.75 0.45 -8.75
N LYS A 258 -11.83 -0.20 -9.17
CA LYS A 258 -13.03 -0.41 -8.39
C LYS A 258 -13.36 -1.88 -8.30
N VAL A 259 -13.71 -2.32 -7.10
CA VAL A 259 -14.08 -3.70 -6.80
C VAL A 259 -15.47 -3.72 -6.19
N GLN A 260 -16.37 -4.49 -6.77
CA GLN A 260 -17.66 -4.79 -6.20
C GLN A 260 -17.82 -6.29 -6.02
N VAL A 261 -18.27 -6.72 -4.85
CA VAL A 261 -18.50 -8.13 -4.53
C VAL A 261 -20.00 -8.38 -4.50
N GLN A 262 -20.46 -9.24 -5.40
CA GLN A 262 -21.88 -9.62 -5.46
C GLN A 262 -22.06 -11.01 -4.85
N PHE A 263 -22.67 -11.07 -3.67
CA PHE A 263 -22.97 -12.33 -2.99
C PHE A 263 -24.25 -12.97 -3.56
N ASP A 264 -24.18 -14.28 -3.78
CA ASP A 264 -25.36 -15.06 -4.21
C ASP A 264 -26.32 -15.26 -3.00
N SER A 265 -27.42 -14.53 -2.99
CA SER A 265 -28.41 -14.58 -1.91
C SER A 265 -29.12 -15.93 -1.78
N THR A 266 -29.02 -16.82 -2.77
CA THR A 266 -29.53 -18.20 -2.70
C THR A 266 -28.61 -19.10 -1.86
N ASN A 267 -27.34 -18.73 -1.69
CA ASN A 267 -26.32 -19.51 -1.00
C ASN A 267 -25.71 -18.80 0.22
N VAL A 268 -25.85 -17.47 0.32
CA VAL A 268 -25.29 -16.64 1.39
C VAL A 268 -26.42 -15.92 2.15
N ILE A 269 -26.43 -16.05 3.47
CA ILE A 269 -27.42 -15.38 4.35
C ILE A 269 -26.95 -13.98 4.72
N ALA A 270 -25.68 -13.86 5.09
CA ALA A 270 -25.06 -12.62 5.55
C ALA A 270 -23.57 -12.62 5.23
N TYR A 271 -22.99 -11.45 5.15
CA TYR A 271 -21.56 -11.27 4.95
C TYR A 271 -21.05 -10.07 5.73
N ARG A 272 -19.74 -10.06 6.00
CA ARG A 272 -19.02 -8.97 6.66
C ARG A 272 -17.66 -8.79 5.98
N LEU A 273 -17.38 -7.61 5.45
CA LEU A 273 -16.03 -7.18 5.06
C LEU A 273 -15.22 -6.97 6.35
N ILE A 274 -13.94 -7.34 6.33
CA ILE A 274 -13.07 -7.19 7.48
C ILE A 274 -11.93 -6.23 7.12
N GLY A 275 -11.87 -5.09 7.80
CA GLY A 275 -11.05 -3.96 7.40
C GLY A 275 -11.72 -3.14 6.27
N TYR A 276 -11.00 -2.16 5.75
CA TYR A 276 -11.45 -1.27 4.66
C TYR A 276 -12.63 -0.35 5.00
N GLU A 277 -12.91 -0.10 6.27
CA GLU A 277 -14.06 0.73 6.70
C GLU A 277 -14.02 2.14 6.10
N ASN A 278 -12.83 2.66 5.78
CA ASN A 278 -12.63 4.00 5.21
C ASN A 278 -12.53 4.01 3.67
N ARG A 279 -12.71 2.85 3.00
CA ARG A 279 -12.55 2.70 1.54
C ARG A 279 -13.78 2.11 0.85
N VAL A 280 -14.92 2.21 1.48
CA VAL A 280 -16.19 1.72 0.92
C VAL A 280 -16.73 2.76 -0.07
N LEU A 281 -16.99 2.35 -1.31
CA LEU A 281 -17.67 3.16 -2.33
C LEU A 281 -19.19 2.90 -2.30
N GLU A 282 -19.95 3.91 -2.63
CA GLU A 282 -21.39 3.72 -2.88
C GLU A 282 -21.62 2.90 -4.17
N ASN A 283 -22.70 2.16 -4.23
CA ASN A 283 -22.97 1.28 -5.38
C ASN A 283 -23.03 2.03 -6.72
N ASP A 284 -23.51 3.27 -6.72
CA ASP A 284 -23.63 4.10 -7.93
C ASP A 284 -22.23 4.55 -8.43
N ASP A 285 -21.25 4.67 -7.54
CA ASP A 285 -19.89 5.06 -7.87
C ASP A 285 -19.11 3.96 -8.60
N PHE A 286 -19.48 2.70 -8.43
CA PHE A 286 -18.84 1.58 -9.13
C PHE A 286 -18.94 1.73 -10.66
N MET A 287 -20.08 2.17 -11.18
CA MET A 287 -20.31 2.36 -12.62
C MET A 287 -19.87 3.72 -13.13
N ASN A 288 -19.53 4.65 -12.24
CA ASN A 288 -19.19 6.03 -12.60
C ASN A 288 -17.69 6.16 -12.91
N ASP A 289 -17.34 6.38 -14.19
CA ASP A 289 -15.97 6.57 -14.63
C ASP A 289 -15.32 7.90 -14.17
N SER A 290 -16.11 8.84 -13.63
CA SER A 290 -15.59 10.09 -13.09
C SER A 290 -15.27 10.02 -11.59
N THR A 291 -15.70 8.97 -10.88
CA THR A 291 -15.34 8.76 -9.48
C THR A 291 -13.93 8.21 -9.40
N ASP A 292 -13.06 8.97 -8.77
CA ASP A 292 -11.68 8.58 -8.48
C ASP A 292 -11.61 7.36 -7.57
N ALA A 293 -10.64 6.47 -7.79
CA ALA A 293 -10.46 5.26 -7.02
C ALA A 293 -8.97 4.88 -6.93
N GLY A 294 -8.65 3.74 -6.35
CA GLY A 294 -7.26 3.36 -6.09
C GLY A 294 -6.47 2.93 -7.34
N GLU A 295 -5.15 2.88 -7.20
CA GLU A 295 -4.21 2.40 -8.22
C GLU A 295 -3.62 1.06 -7.84
N ILE A 296 -3.15 0.34 -8.88
CA ILE A 296 -2.36 -0.88 -8.72
C ILE A 296 -1.04 -0.68 -9.44
N GLY A 297 0.05 -0.86 -8.69
CA GLY A 297 1.39 -0.86 -9.22
C GLY A 297 1.81 -2.23 -9.78
N ALA A 298 2.86 -2.23 -10.55
CA ALA A 298 3.42 -3.44 -11.14
C ALA A 298 3.86 -4.45 -10.06
N GLY A 299 3.45 -5.70 -10.22
CA GLY A 299 3.74 -6.76 -9.26
C GLY A 299 3.04 -6.64 -7.92
N GLN A 300 2.29 -5.56 -7.68
CA GLN A 300 1.55 -5.37 -6.43
C GLN A 300 0.44 -6.40 -6.31
N ASN A 301 0.31 -6.99 -5.12
CA ASN A 301 -0.84 -7.81 -4.78
C ASN A 301 -1.68 -7.13 -3.69
N ILE A 302 -3.00 -7.30 -3.81
CA ILE A 302 -3.98 -6.77 -2.86
C ILE A 302 -4.88 -7.92 -2.43
N ALA A 303 -5.18 -7.96 -1.13
CA ALA A 303 -6.08 -8.93 -0.53
C ALA A 303 -7.22 -8.23 0.21
N ALA A 304 -8.44 -8.75 0.05
CA ALA A 304 -9.58 -8.41 0.88
C ALA A 304 -10.24 -9.69 1.39
N LEU A 305 -10.69 -9.68 2.63
CA LEU A 305 -11.31 -10.84 3.26
C LEU A 305 -12.72 -10.52 3.75
N TYR A 306 -13.62 -11.47 3.51
CA TYR A 306 -14.99 -11.46 4.03
C TYR A 306 -15.26 -12.71 4.85
N GLU A 307 -16.01 -12.55 5.91
CA GLU A 307 -16.67 -13.65 6.60
C GLU A 307 -18.12 -13.71 6.13
N ILE A 308 -18.59 -14.90 5.77
CA ILE A 308 -19.96 -15.12 5.36
C ILE A 308 -20.67 -16.18 6.19
N VAL A 309 -21.98 -16.02 6.33
CA VAL A 309 -22.88 -17.04 6.88
C VAL A 309 -23.48 -17.79 5.69
N PRO A 310 -23.09 -19.04 5.42
CA PRO A 310 -23.64 -19.80 4.28
C PRO A 310 -25.05 -20.29 4.61
N ARG A 311 -25.86 -20.55 3.56
CA ARG A 311 -27.10 -21.28 3.73
C ARG A 311 -26.83 -22.77 3.96
N PRO A 312 -27.70 -23.48 4.68
CA PRO A 312 -27.64 -24.94 4.76
C PRO A 312 -27.65 -25.58 3.36
N MET A 313 -26.91 -26.68 3.19
CA MET A 313 -26.84 -27.47 1.96
C MET A 313 -26.10 -26.80 0.78
N ILE A 314 -25.28 -25.77 1.02
CA ILE A 314 -24.35 -25.27 0.00
C ILE A 314 -23.38 -26.39 -0.44
N THR A 315 -23.19 -26.59 -1.73
CA THR A 315 -22.32 -27.61 -2.31
C THR A 315 -21.06 -26.97 -2.93
N GLU A 316 -20.05 -27.77 -3.29
CA GLU A 316 -18.83 -27.28 -3.96
C GLU A 316 -19.09 -26.58 -5.31
N THR A 317 -20.17 -26.91 -5.98
CA THR A 317 -20.55 -26.27 -7.24
C THR A 317 -21.48 -25.06 -7.07
N SER A 318 -21.84 -24.74 -5.82
CA SER A 318 -22.70 -23.58 -5.56
C SER A 318 -21.89 -22.29 -5.73
N PRO A 319 -22.37 -21.32 -6.54
CA PRO A 319 -21.77 -20.00 -6.58
C PRO A 319 -21.92 -19.30 -5.22
N VAL A 320 -20.88 -18.66 -4.74
CA VAL A 320 -20.91 -17.95 -3.46
C VAL A 320 -20.96 -16.44 -3.70
N PHE A 321 -20.10 -15.96 -4.60
CA PHE A 321 -20.02 -14.56 -4.97
C PHE A 321 -19.36 -14.41 -6.34
N SER A 322 -19.51 -13.22 -6.93
CA SER A 322 -18.67 -12.79 -8.04
C SER A 322 -17.87 -11.54 -7.66
N ILE A 323 -16.70 -11.43 -8.23
CA ILE A 323 -15.87 -10.23 -8.16
C ILE A 323 -16.13 -9.46 -9.45
N ASP A 324 -16.80 -8.32 -9.36
CA ASP A 324 -16.89 -7.35 -10.43
C ASP A 324 -15.78 -6.32 -10.22
N PHE A 325 -14.95 -6.18 -11.22
CA PHE A 325 -13.76 -5.35 -11.18
C PHE A 325 -13.76 -4.41 -12.37
N ARG A 326 -13.36 -3.16 -12.14
CA ARG A 326 -13.18 -2.16 -13.19
C ARG A 326 -11.86 -1.46 -12.98
N TYR A 327 -11.18 -1.15 -14.07
CA TYR A 327 -9.94 -0.39 -14.05
C TYR A 327 -9.78 0.39 -15.35
N LYS A 328 -8.91 1.39 -15.34
CA LYS A 328 -8.40 2.07 -16.53
C LYS A 328 -6.92 1.74 -16.72
N GLU A 329 -6.50 1.62 -17.97
CA GLU A 329 -5.06 1.67 -18.27
C GLU A 329 -4.49 3.05 -17.91
N PRO A 330 -3.18 3.16 -17.62
CA PRO A 330 -2.59 4.41 -17.10
C PRO A 330 -2.91 5.65 -17.93
N ASP A 331 -2.95 5.52 -19.27
CA ASP A 331 -3.23 6.63 -20.20
C ASP A 331 -4.70 6.66 -20.69
N ALA A 332 -5.56 5.73 -20.24
CA ALA A 332 -6.94 5.65 -20.69
C ALA A 332 -7.91 6.46 -19.82
N THR A 333 -9.06 6.82 -20.42
CA THR A 333 -10.17 7.52 -19.75
C THR A 333 -11.42 6.64 -19.56
N VAL A 334 -11.44 5.47 -20.19
CA VAL A 334 -12.58 4.55 -20.17
C VAL A 334 -12.20 3.30 -19.40
N SER A 335 -13.08 2.88 -18.48
CA SER A 335 -12.87 1.68 -17.68
C SER A 335 -13.11 0.39 -18.46
N ILE A 336 -12.28 -0.61 -18.14
CA ILE A 336 -12.40 -1.99 -18.65
C ILE A 336 -12.99 -2.84 -17.53
N PRO A 337 -14.14 -3.51 -17.74
CA PRO A 337 -14.75 -4.40 -16.76
C PRO A 337 -14.14 -5.81 -16.82
N LEU A 338 -13.98 -6.44 -15.66
CA LEU A 338 -13.68 -7.86 -15.49
C LEU A 338 -14.71 -8.45 -14.53
N ASN A 339 -15.02 -9.73 -14.70
CA ASN A 339 -15.89 -10.47 -13.78
C ASN A 339 -15.26 -11.84 -13.51
N LEU A 340 -15.28 -12.27 -12.25
CA LEU A 340 -14.81 -13.59 -11.83
C LEU A 340 -15.81 -14.21 -10.85
N PRO A 341 -16.59 -15.23 -11.25
CA PRO A 341 -17.45 -15.97 -10.33
C PRO A 341 -16.62 -16.94 -9.47
N ILE A 342 -16.97 -17.00 -8.18
CA ILE A 342 -16.30 -17.87 -7.20
C ILE A 342 -17.30 -18.84 -6.61
N TYR A 343 -16.88 -20.09 -6.54
CA TYR A 343 -17.69 -21.21 -6.07
C TYR A 343 -17.25 -21.64 -4.66
N ASN A 344 -18.15 -22.31 -3.97
CA ASN A 344 -17.86 -22.84 -2.64
C ASN A 344 -16.73 -23.88 -2.67
N SER A 345 -16.06 -24.02 -1.56
CA SER A 345 -15.13 -25.10 -1.29
C SER A 345 -15.46 -25.74 0.06
N ASN A 346 -15.27 -27.03 0.18
CA ASN A 346 -15.39 -27.76 1.44
C ASN A 346 -14.05 -27.85 2.21
N ASN A 347 -13.03 -27.14 1.75
CA ASN A 347 -11.74 -27.11 2.42
C ASN A 347 -11.91 -26.57 3.85
N THR A 348 -11.32 -27.27 4.80
CA THR A 348 -11.03 -26.68 6.12
C THR A 348 -10.02 -25.55 5.95
N PHE A 349 -9.88 -24.68 6.93
CA PHE A 349 -8.93 -23.57 6.84
C PHE A 349 -7.49 -24.04 6.56
N THR A 350 -7.04 -25.12 7.22
CA THR A 350 -5.68 -25.66 7.04
C THR A 350 -5.48 -26.46 5.75
N GLN A 351 -6.53 -26.73 4.99
CA GLN A 351 -6.49 -27.33 3.65
C GLN A 351 -6.56 -26.28 2.51
N ALA A 352 -6.79 -25.03 2.87
CA ALA A 352 -6.83 -23.92 1.92
C ALA A 352 -5.43 -23.59 1.39
N SER A 353 -5.36 -22.66 0.43
CA SER A 353 -4.07 -22.19 -0.08
C SER A 353 -3.23 -21.51 1.02
N GLU A 354 -1.92 -21.51 0.85
CA GLU A 354 -1.00 -20.77 1.70
C GLU A 354 -1.40 -19.29 1.83
N ALA A 355 -1.86 -18.68 0.74
CA ALA A 355 -2.32 -17.30 0.72
C ALA A 355 -3.57 -17.09 1.60
N MET A 356 -4.54 -18.02 1.59
CA MET A 356 -5.71 -17.98 2.46
C MET A 356 -5.31 -18.16 3.93
N ILE A 357 -4.50 -19.16 4.23
CA ILE A 357 -4.07 -19.46 5.59
C ILE A 357 -3.30 -18.28 6.18
N PHE A 358 -2.35 -17.74 5.42
CA PHE A 358 -1.53 -16.63 5.93
C PHE A 358 -2.35 -15.35 6.08
N SER A 359 -3.14 -14.94 5.08
CA SER A 359 -3.98 -13.73 5.18
C SER A 359 -5.04 -13.84 6.29
N GLY A 360 -5.66 -15.01 6.46
CA GLY A 360 -6.58 -15.27 7.57
C GLY A 360 -5.89 -15.23 8.94
N SER A 361 -4.64 -15.71 9.03
CA SER A 361 -3.83 -15.62 10.25
C SER A 361 -3.47 -14.16 10.60
N VAL A 362 -3.08 -13.35 9.61
CA VAL A 362 -2.82 -11.92 9.80
C VAL A 362 -4.07 -11.19 10.25
N LEU A 363 -5.22 -11.51 9.65
CA LEU A 363 -6.52 -10.96 10.03
C LEU A 363 -6.89 -11.30 11.46
N ALA A 364 -6.74 -12.58 11.85
CA ALA A 364 -7.02 -13.04 13.22
C ALA A 364 -6.12 -12.32 14.24
N PHE A 365 -4.85 -12.11 13.92
CA PHE A 365 -3.93 -11.32 14.74
C PHE A 365 -4.40 -9.87 14.88
N GLY A 366 -4.82 -9.22 13.80
CA GLY A 366 -5.42 -7.88 13.85
C GLY A 366 -6.64 -7.83 14.78
N MET A 367 -7.56 -8.82 14.67
CA MET A 367 -8.73 -8.93 15.54
C MET A 367 -8.36 -9.14 17.02
N LEU A 368 -7.28 -9.88 17.32
CA LEU A 368 -6.78 -10.04 18.69
C LEU A 368 -6.27 -8.71 19.24
N LEU A 369 -5.51 -7.95 18.47
CA LEU A 369 -4.94 -6.66 18.91
C LEU A 369 -6.01 -5.60 19.20
N ILE A 370 -7.12 -5.60 18.46
CA ILE A 370 -8.24 -4.65 18.68
C ILE A 370 -9.31 -5.20 19.62
N ASP A 371 -9.12 -6.38 20.18
CA ASP A 371 -10.10 -7.12 20.99
C ASP A 371 -11.48 -7.24 20.33
N SER A 372 -11.48 -7.56 19.05
CA SER A 372 -12.70 -7.66 18.24
C SER A 372 -13.68 -8.69 18.81
N GLN A 373 -14.97 -8.33 18.88
CA GLN A 373 -16.03 -9.25 19.26
C GLN A 373 -16.15 -10.48 18.33
N TYR A 374 -15.63 -10.38 17.11
CA TYR A 374 -15.69 -11.43 16.10
C TYR A 374 -14.55 -12.43 16.17
N LYS A 375 -13.52 -12.17 16.99
CA LYS A 375 -12.41 -13.12 17.17
C LYS A 375 -12.83 -14.45 17.83
N GLN A 376 -14.01 -14.48 18.40
CA GLN A 376 -14.51 -15.63 19.18
C GLN A 376 -13.49 -16.07 20.24
N ASN A 377 -13.17 -17.37 20.29
CA ASN A 377 -12.21 -17.97 21.21
C ASN A 377 -10.78 -18.04 20.62
N THR A 378 -10.51 -17.40 19.49
CA THR A 378 -9.19 -17.39 18.87
C THR A 378 -8.14 -16.79 19.79
N THR A 379 -6.97 -17.40 19.81
CA THR A 379 -5.83 -17.01 20.62
C THR A 379 -4.59 -16.78 19.74
N TYR A 380 -3.55 -16.14 20.30
CA TYR A 380 -2.25 -16.04 19.60
C TYR A 380 -1.65 -17.41 19.27
N ASN A 381 -1.94 -18.45 20.08
CA ASN A 381 -1.47 -19.80 19.80
C ASN A 381 -2.10 -20.38 18.54
N ASP A 382 -3.38 -20.12 18.29
CA ASP A 382 -4.06 -20.57 17.07
C ASP A 382 -3.42 -19.94 15.84
N VAL A 383 -3.16 -18.62 15.87
CA VAL A 383 -2.47 -17.91 14.81
C VAL A 383 -1.08 -18.51 14.53
N ILE A 384 -0.29 -18.76 15.59
CA ILE A 384 1.03 -19.39 15.48
C ILE A 384 0.91 -20.79 14.86
N GLN A 385 -0.07 -21.58 15.29
CA GLN A 385 -0.28 -22.94 14.79
C GLN A 385 -0.69 -22.95 13.31
N TRP A 386 -1.55 -22.02 12.88
CA TRP A 386 -1.98 -21.92 11.48
C TRP A 386 -0.84 -21.57 10.55
N ILE A 387 0.08 -20.70 10.95
CA ILE A 387 1.24 -20.31 10.15
C ILE A 387 2.26 -21.46 10.12
N ASN A 388 2.55 -22.07 11.26
CA ASN A 388 3.56 -23.11 11.36
C ASN A 388 3.19 -24.36 10.55
N GLY A 389 4.03 -24.72 9.59
CA GLY A 389 3.86 -25.90 8.74
C GLY A 389 2.92 -25.73 7.55
N ASN A 390 2.23 -24.56 7.43
CA ASN A 390 1.33 -24.28 6.31
C ASN A 390 1.79 -23.09 5.45
N VAL A 391 2.76 -22.31 5.93
CA VAL A 391 3.30 -21.15 5.20
C VAL A 391 4.77 -21.40 4.91
N THR A 392 5.12 -21.52 3.64
CA THR A 392 6.47 -21.89 3.17
C THR A 392 7.09 -20.81 2.29
N TYR A 393 6.27 -20.08 1.52
CA TYR A 393 6.75 -18.97 0.69
C TYR A 393 7.00 -17.72 1.52
N ASP A 394 8.25 -17.34 1.64
CA ASP A 394 8.67 -16.09 2.30
C ASP A 394 10.00 -15.62 1.69
N SER A 395 9.92 -14.99 0.51
CA SER A 395 11.09 -14.60 -0.30
C SER A 395 12.05 -13.63 0.42
N HIS A 396 11.53 -12.89 1.39
CA HIS A 396 12.26 -11.80 2.04
C HIS A 396 12.24 -11.86 3.58
N GLY A 397 11.67 -12.91 4.18
CA GLY A 397 11.63 -13.10 5.64
C GLY A 397 10.55 -12.29 6.36
N TYR A 398 9.65 -11.60 5.65
CA TYR A 398 8.62 -10.77 6.29
C TYR A 398 7.54 -11.59 7.01
N LYS A 399 7.21 -12.78 6.50
CA LYS A 399 6.26 -13.67 7.15
C LYS A 399 6.85 -14.31 8.40
N ALA A 400 8.15 -14.63 8.38
CA ALA A 400 8.88 -15.09 9.57
C ALA A 400 8.95 -13.98 10.64
N GLU A 401 9.27 -12.73 10.27
CA GLU A 401 9.22 -11.59 11.18
C GLU A 401 7.82 -11.39 11.78
N PHE A 402 6.77 -11.58 10.98
CA PHE A 402 5.40 -11.51 11.48
C PHE A 402 5.13 -12.57 12.57
N LEU A 403 5.59 -13.79 12.37
CA LEU A 403 5.47 -14.86 13.37
C LEU A 403 6.20 -14.50 14.66
N ASP A 404 7.38 -13.88 14.58
CA ASP A 404 8.11 -13.37 15.74
C ASP A 404 7.33 -12.28 16.48
N ILE A 405 6.66 -11.37 15.73
CA ILE A 405 5.79 -10.34 16.31
C ILE A 405 4.60 -10.96 17.04
N VAL A 406 3.94 -11.98 16.47
CA VAL A 406 2.83 -12.71 17.12
C VAL A 406 3.31 -13.37 18.39
N ASN A 407 4.49 -14.04 18.38
CA ASN A 407 5.08 -14.65 19.56
C ASN A 407 5.41 -13.62 20.65
N ALA A 408 5.92 -12.45 20.28
CA ALA A 408 6.19 -11.37 21.23
C ALA A 408 4.89 -10.81 21.83
N ALA A 409 3.89 -10.51 21.00
CA ALA A 409 2.59 -10.01 21.45
C ALA A 409 1.86 -10.95 22.43
N LYS A 410 2.00 -12.27 22.23
CA LYS A 410 1.43 -13.29 23.13
C LYS A 410 1.95 -13.16 24.57
N ASN A 411 3.15 -12.63 24.76
CA ASN A 411 3.81 -12.53 26.07
C ASN A 411 3.58 -11.18 26.74
N LEU A 412 2.89 -10.25 26.10
CA LEU A 412 2.49 -8.93 26.61
C LEU A 412 1.09 -8.96 27.20
#